data_3af169cdc8e6d41f650b05fe33b18237
#
_entry.id   3af169cdc8e6d41f650b05fe33b18237
#
_cell.length_a   1.000
_cell.length_b   1.000
_cell.length_c   1.000
_cell.angle_alpha   90.00
_cell.angle_beta   90.00
_cell.angle_gamma   90.00
#
_symmetry.space_group_name_H-M   'P 1'
#
loop_
_entity.id
_entity.type
_entity.pdbx_description
1 polymer ?
#
loop_
_entity_poly.entity_id
_entity_poly.type
_entity_poly.pdbx_seq_one_letter_code
_entity_poly.pdbx_strand_id
1 'polypeptide(L)'
;MKKMLALLSAVLMTGAFLIPSAHAQDIRARMKQRIPQIAELKKSGVIGEDSKGYLAFVNGKGNPQADAVVKTENADRKTVYAYIAKKENVSVDVVASQRAAKLAQIAKSGEYIQKNGKWVRK
;
A
#
# COMPACT_ATOMS: atom_id res chain seq x y z
N MET A 1 17.64 -13.49 -35.74
CA MET A 1 17.41 -13.61 -35.28
C MET A 1 17.34 -13.64 -34.29
N LYS A 2 17.22 -13.74 -33.84
CA LYS A 2 17.05 -13.88 -32.83
C LYS A 2 17.45 -13.21 -31.97
N LYS A 3 17.89 -12.77 -31.93
CA LYS A 3 18.24 -12.12 -31.16
C LYS A 3 17.76 -11.07 -30.90
N MET A 4 17.29 -10.64 -31.37
CA MET A 4 16.83 -9.70 -31.11
C MET A 4 16.09 -9.66 -30.40
N LEU A 5 15.71 -10.30 -30.25
CA LEU A 5 14.99 -10.38 -29.53
C LEU A 5 15.16 -10.11 -28.32
N ALA A 6 15.63 -10.39 -28.24
CA ALA A 6 15.85 -10.29 -27.05
C ALA A 6 15.89 -9.01 -26.50
N LEU A 7 16.04 -8.61 -27.07
CA LEU A 7 16.13 -7.56 -26.56
C LEU A 7 15.28 -6.99 -26.13
N LEU A 8 14.55 -7.19 -26.41
CA LEU A 8 13.77 -6.72 -26.00
C LEU A 8 13.44 -6.80 -24.92
N SER A 9 13.57 -7.39 -24.73
CA SER A 9 13.20 -7.55 -23.69
C SER A 9 13.55 -6.77 -22.83
N ALA A 10 14.03 -6.57 -22.78
CA ALA A 10 14.30 -5.89 -21.90
C ALA A 10 13.79 -4.79 -21.78
N VAL A 11 13.56 -4.70 -22.48
CA VAL A 11 13.18 -3.88 -22.27
C VAL A 11 12.41 -3.57 -21.77
N LEU A 12 12.15 -3.90 -21.83
CA LEU A 12 11.56 -3.79 -21.36
C LEU A 12 11.37 -3.51 -20.42
N MET A 13 11.76 -3.65 -20.24
CA MET A 13 11.72 -3.58 -19.37
C MET A 13 11.71 -2.78 -18.90
N THR A 14 11.93 -2.58 -19.29
CA THR A 14 12.03 -1.94 -18.87
C THR A 14 11.52 -1.16 -18.45
N GLY A 15 11.38 -1.11 -18.74
CA GLY A 15 10.99 -0.45 -18.40
C GLY A 15 10.72 0.14 -17.73
N ALA A 16 10.85 -0.06 -17.60
CA ALA A 16 10.72 0.36 -16.93
C ALA A 16 10.69 1.13 -16.47
N PHE A 17 10.85 1.28 -16.81
CA PHE A 17 11.01 1.83 -16.40
C PHE A 17 11.02 2.63 -15.95
N LEU A 18 11.02 3.00 -16.39
CA LEU A 18 11.11 3.54 -16.02
C LEU A 18 10.87 4.48 -15.18
N ILE A 19 10.21 4.32 -14.77
CA ILE A 19 9.96 5.18 -13.72
C ILE A 19 11.25 5.54 -13.06
N PRO A 20 11.32 6.65 -12.34
CA PRO A 20 12.52 6.97 -11.60
C PRO A 20 12.75 5.86 -10.60
N SER A 21 13.57 4.93 -10.95
CA SER A 21 13.82 3.76 -10.14
C SER A 21 14.28 4.11 -8.74
N ALA A 22 15.08 5.17 -8.62
CA ALA A 22 15.57 5.61 -7.33
C ALA A 22 14.41 6.03 -6.42
N HIS A 23 13.45 6.77 -6.98
CA HIS A 23 12.29 7.21 -6.19
C HIS A 23 11.42 6.04 -5.76
N ALA A 24 11.19 5.09 -6.65
CA ALA A 24 10.43 3.90 -6.33
C ALA A 24 11.10 3.07 -5.26
N GLN A 25 12.43 2.96 -5.31
CA GLN A 25 13.18 2.23 -4.31
C GLN A 25 13.12 2.92 -2.96
N ASP A 26 13.17 4.26 -2.95
CA ASP A 26 13.05 5.01 -1.71
C ASP A 26 11.71 4.78 -1.05
N ILE A 27 10.64 4.79 -1.82
CA ILE A 27 9.30 4.55 -1.30
C ILE A 27 9.20 3.14 -0.72
N ARG A 28 9.68 2.15 -1.45
CA ARG A 28 9.66 0.77 -0.98
C ARG A 28 10.44 0.60 0.31
N ALA A 29 11.63 1.20 0.35
CA ALA A 29 12.48 1.10 1.53
C ALA A 29 11.80 1.72 2.75
N ARG A 30 11.18 2.89 2.56
CA ARG A 30 10.47 3.55 3.66
C ARG A 30 9.29 2.73 4.15
N MET A 31 8.52 2.19 3.22
CA MET A 31 7.36 1.38 3.57
C MET A 31 7.79 0.12 4.31
N LYS A 32 8.86 -0.50 3.85
CA LYS A 32 9.38 -1.70 4.49
C LYS A 32 9.86 -1.40 5.91
N GLN A 33 10.55 -0.29 6.10
CA GLN A 33 11.04 0.11 7.42
C GLN A 33 9.91 0.40 8.38
N ARG A 34 8.74 0.76 7.86
CA ARG A 34 7.58 1.12 8.66
C ARG A 34 6.75 -0.09 9.10
N ILE A 35 7.00 -1.25 8.49
CA ILE A 35 6.20 -2.44 8.77
C ILE A 35 6.11 -2.79 10.26
N PRO A 36 7.23 -2.80 11.01
CA PRO A 36 7.13 -3.15 12.43
C PRO A 36 6.28 -2.18 13.24
N GLN A 37 6.37 -0.88 12.96
CA GLN A 37 5.56 0.11 13.66
C GLN A 37 4.08 -0.08 13.36
N ILE A 38 3.76 -0.32 12.09
CA ILE A 38 2.37 -0.54 11.69
C ILE A 38 1.83 -1.80 12.35
N ALA A 39 2.63 -2.86 12.38
CA ALA A 39 2.23 -4.11 13.00
C ALA A 39 1.92 -3.92 14.48
N GLU A 40 2.73 -3.14 15.17
CA GLU A 40 2.54 -2.86 16.58
C GLU A 40 1.25 -2.07 16.82
N LEU A 41 1.00 -1.06 16.00
CA LEU A 41 -0.21 -0.26 16.12
C LEU A 41 -1.47 -1.06 15.79
N LYS A 42 -1.38 -1.98 14.84
CA LYS A 42 -2.50 -2.86 14.54
C LYS A 42 -2.75 -3.83 15.68
N LYS A 43 -1.70 -4.37 16.23
CA LYS A 43 -1.79 -5.31 17.34
C LYS A 43 -2.44 -4.67 18.55
N SER A 44 -2.13 -3.42 18.82
CA SER A 44 -2.68 -2.70 19.95
C SER A 44 -4.11 -2.19 19.69
N GLY A 45 -4.61 -2.32 18.47
CA GLY A 45 -5.98 -1.91 18.15
C GLY A 45 -6.12 -0.43 17.85
N VAL A 46 -5.02 0.30 17.74
CA VAL A 46 -5.07 1.74 17.47
C VAL A 46 -5.47 2.01 16.03
N ILE A 47 -4.92 1.21 15.10
CA ILE A 47 -5.21 1.39 13.67
C ILE A 47 -5.66 0.08 13.05
N GLY A 48 -6.27 0.20 11.88
CA GLY A 48 -6.65 -0.94 11.06
C GLY A 48 -6.63 -0.58 9.60
N GLU A 49 -6.91 -1.56 8.77
CA GLU A 49 -7.02 -1.36 7.33
C GLU A 49 -8.44 -0.96 6.99
N ASP A 50 -8.60 0.20 6.34
CA ASP A 50 -9.94 0.63 5.96
C ASP A 50 -10.38 -0.04 4.64
N SER A 51 -11.61 0.19 4.26
CA SER A 51 -12.18 -0.44 3.07
C SER A 51 -11.73 0.22 1.77
N LYS A 52 -10.96 1.29 1.86
CA LYS A 52 -10.50 2.04 0.69
C LYS A 52 -9.03 1.82 0.36
N GLY A 53 -8.33 1.01 1.15
CA GLY A 53 -6.94 0.67 0.87
C GLY A 53 -5.94 1.43 1.71
N TYR A 54 -6.37 2.09 2.78
CA TYR A 54 -5.51 2.92 3.62
C TYR A 54 -5.62 2.52 5.08
N LEU A 55 -4.68 3.02 5.87
CA LEU A 55 -4.75 2.88 7.32
C LEU A 55 -5.67 3.95 7.89
N ALA A 56 -6.38 3.60 8.95
CA ALA A 56 -7.20 4.57 9.65
C ALA A 56 -7.24 4.24 11.14
N PHE A 57 -7.56 5.23 11.95
CA PHE A 57 -7.68 5.03 13.39
C PHE A 57 -9.03 4.40 13.71
N VAL A 58 -8.97 3.32 14.47
CA VAL A 58 -10.18 2.56 14.79
C VAL A 58 -11.16 3.40 15.59
N ASN A 59 -10.66 4.18 16.54
CA ASN A 59 -11.51 5.04 17.37
C ASN A 59 -11.61 6.47 16.86
N GLY A 60 -11.11 6.72 15.65
CA GLY A 60 -11.10 8.06 15.09
C GLY A 60 -10.12 9.01 15.74
N LYS A 61 -9.34 8.53 16.67
CA LYS A 61 -8.35 9.34 17.39
C LYS A 61 -7.00 8.69 17.31
N GLY A 62 -5.99 9.52 17.05
CA GLY A 62 -4.64 9.04 17.05
C GLY A 62 -3.83 9.70 18.16
N ASN A 63 -2.55 9.58 18.04
CA ASN A 63 -1.59 10.29 18.88
C ASN A 63 -0.49 10.77 17.95
N PRO A 64 0.38 11.69 18.40
CA PRO A 64 1.37 12.28 17.49
C PRO A 64 2.23 11.26 16.75
N GLN A 65 2.65 10.20 17.42
CA GLN A 65 3.49 9.18 16.79
C GLN A 65 2.71 8.36 15.77
N ALA A 66 1.53 7.90 16.14
CA ALA A 66 0.70 7.13 15.24
C ALA A 66 0.22 7.97 14.06
N ASP A 67 -0.09 9.25 14.31
CA ASP A 67 -0.49 10.16 13.24
C ASP A 67 0.59 10.24 12.16
N ALA A 68 1.84 10.38 12.56
CA ALA A 68 2.93 10.49 11.60
C ALA A 68 3.08 9.22 10.78
N VAL A 69 2.98 8.06 11.43
CA VAL A 69 3.09 6.77 10.75
C VAL A 69 1.96 6.59 9.74
N VAL A 70 0.73 6.85 10.18
CA VAL A 70 -0.45 6.67 9.32
C VAL A 70 -0.40 7.62 8.13
N LYS A 71 -0.08 8.87 8.39
CA LYS A 71 -0.04 9.88 7.33
C LYS A 71 1.00 9.53 6.28
N THR A 72 2.20 9.17 6.72
CA THR A 72 3.29 8.86 5.80
C THR A 72 3.01 7.58 5.02
N GLU A 73 2.51 6.57 5.72
CA GLU A 73 2.17 5.31 5.05
C GLU A 73 1.10 5.53 3.98
N ASN A 74 0.05 6.28 4.33
CA ASN A 74 -1.03 6.51 3.38
C ASN A 74 -0.58 7.33 2.18
N ALA A 75 0.33 8.29 2.38
CA ALA A 75 0.87 9.06 1.28
C ALA A 75 1.68 8.16 0.33
N ASP A 76 2.49 7.29 0.90
CA ASP A 76 3.28 6.35 0.09
C ASP A 76 2.38 5.34 -0.62
N ARG A 77 1.36 4.83 0.04
CA ARG A 77 0.40 3.94 -0.59
C ARG A 77 -0.28 4.61 -1.78
N LYS A 78 -0.69 5.85 -1.59
CA LYS A 78 -1.36 6.59 -2.67
C LYS A 78 -0.45 6.73 -3.88
N THR A 79 0.83 7.01 -3.65
CA THR A 79 1.79 7.12 -4.74
C THR A 79 1.94 5.78 -5.47
N VAL A 80 2.02 4.69 -4.71
CA VAL A 80 2.12 3.36 -5.31
C VAL A 80 0.86 3.03 -6.10
N TYR A 81 -0.32 3.31 -5.54
CA TYR A 81 -1.57 3.03 -6.23
C TYR A 81 -1.70 3.84 -7.51
N ALA A 82 -1.27 5.11 -7.47
CA ALA A 82 -1.31 5.97 -8.66
C ALA A 82 -0.42 5.43 -9.77
N TYR A 83 0.75 4.94 -9.41
CA TYR A 83 1.66 4.35 -10.37
C TYR A 83 1.04 3.10 -11.02
N ILE A 84 0.48 2.22 -10.21
CA ILE A 84 -0.16 1.00 -10.72
C ILE A 84 -1.37 1.35 -11.60
N ALA A 85 -2.18 2.30 -11.14
CA ALA A 85 -3.36 2.72 -11.86
C ALA A 85 -3.00 3.22 -13.26
N LYS A 86 -1.95 4.02 -13.35
CA LYS A 86 -1.50 4.55 -14.63
C LYS A 86 -0.99 3.42 -15.52
N LYS A 87 -0.23 2.51 -14.95
CA LYS A 87 0.34 1.39 -15.68
C LYS A 87 -0.76 0.48 -16.24
N GLU A 88 -1.80 0.25 -15.47
CA GLU A 88 -2.87 -0.66 -15.83
C GLU A 88 -4.06 0.04 -16.46
N ASN A 89 -3.99 1.36 -16.59
CA ASN A 89 -5.04 2.16 -17.22
C ASN A 89 -6.39 1.99 -16.49
N VAL A 90 -6.36 2.08 -15.18
CA VAL A 90 -7.54 2.06 -14.33
C VAL A 90 -7.45 3.23 -13.36
N SER A 91 -8.51 3.47 -12.60
CA SER A 91 -8.49 4.56 -11.62
C SER A 91 -7.71 4.15 -10.37
N VAL A 92 -7.23 5.16 -9.64
CA VAL A 92 -6.56 4.93 -8.37
C VAL A 92 -7.49 4.22 -7.39
N ASP A 93 -8.76 4.60 -7.39
CA ASP A 93 -9.74 3.98 -6.49
C ASP A 93 -9.90 2.49 -6.75
N VAL A 94 -9.84 2.07 -8.01
CA VAL A 94 -9.90 0.65 -8.36
C VAL A 94 -8.71 -0.10 -7.75
N VAL A 95 -7.50 0.45 -7.94
CA VAL A 95 -6.30 -0.18 -7.38
C VAL A 95 -6.38 -0.22 -5.86
N ALA A 96 -6.76 0.90 -5.25
CA ALA A 96 -6.86 0.98 -3.79
C ALA A 96 -7.88 -0.01 -3.24
N SER A 97 -9.02 -0.16 -3.90
CA SER A 97 -10.05 -1.11 -3.48
C SER A 97 -9.57 -2.55 -3.57
N GLN A 98 -8.87 -2.88 -4.65
CA GLN A 98 -8.31 -4.21 -4.80
C GLN A 98 -7.30 -4.49 -3.70
N ARG A 99 -6.49 -3.49 -3.37
CA ARG A 99 -5.52 -3.63 -2.30
C ARG A 99 -6.20 -3.79 -0.95
N ALA A 100 -7.29 -3.04 -0.73
CA ALA A 100 -8.07 -3.16 0.51
C ALA A 100 -8.56 -4.59 0.71
N ALA A 101 -9.08 -5.20 -0.34
CA ALA A 101 -9.55 -6.58 -0.27
C ALA A 101 -8.41 -7.53 0.11
N LYS A 102 -7.25 -7.33 -0.48
CA LYS A 102 -6.09 -8.16 -0.19
C LYS A 102 -5.61 -7.97 1.24
N LEU A 103 -5.55 -6.73 1.70
CA LEU A 103 -5.11 -6.43 3.07
C LEU A 103 -6.06 -7.01 4.10
N ALA A 104 -7.37 -6.97 3.82
CA ALA A 104 -8.35 -7.60 4.71
C ALA A 104 -8.15 -9.11 4.76
N GLN A 105 -7.81 -9.70 3.63
CA GLN A 105 -7.60 -11.15 3.55
C GLN A 105 -6.39 -11.59 4.35
N ILE A 106 -5.30 -10.82 4.30
CA ILE A 106 -4.05 -11.19 4.97
C ILE A 106 -3.93 -10.64 6.39
N ALA A 107 -4.90 -9.86 6.84
CA ALA A 107 -4.88 -9.33 8.21
C ALA A 107 -4.82 -10.47 9.21
N LYS A 108 -4.13 -10.25 10.32
CA LYS A 108 -3.95 -11.26 11.34
C LYS A 108 -5.15 -11.30 12.28
N SER A 109 -5.35 -12.45 12.89
CA SER A 109 -6.39 -12.61 13.90
C SER A 109 -6.25 -11.54 14.97
N GLY A 110 -7.36 -10.89 15.31
CA GLY A 110 -7.37 -9.84 16.31
C GLY A 110 -7.17 -8.44 15.77
N GLU A 111 -6.71 -8.31 14.53
CA GLU A 111 -6.57 -6.98 13.92
C GLU A 111 -7.91 -6.49 13.41
N TYR A 112 -8.05 -5.17 13.33
CA TYR A 112 -9.27 -4.56 12.82
C TYR A 112 -9.20 -4.34 11.33
N ILE A 113 -10.29 -4.66 10.66
CA ILE A 113 -10.48 -4.33 9.25
C ILE A 113 -11.84 -3.66 9.13
N GLN A 114 -12.03 -2.85 8.10
CA GLN A 114 -13.27 -2.13 7.91
C GLN A 114 -14.13 -2.84 6.86
N LYS A 115 -15.38 -3.09 7.20
CA LYS A 115 -16.34 -3.66 6.28
C LYS A 115 -17.59 -2.80 6.30
N ASN A 116 -17.98 -2.31 5.14
CA ASN A 116 -19.18 -1.48 5.01
C ASN A 116 -19.15 -0.30 5.98
N GLY A 117 -17.99 0.31 6.13
CA GLY A 117 -17.81 1.47 6.98
C GLY A 117 -17.72 1.16 8.47
N LYS A 118 -17.74 -0.09 8.83
CA LYS A 118 -17.67 -0.48 10.24
C LYS A 118 -16.41 -1.26 10.53
N TRP A 119 -15.84 -1.04 11.72
CA TRP A 119 -14.66 -1.78 12.14
C TRP A 119 -15.07 -3.14 12.67
N VAL A 120 -14.38 -4.15 12.17
CA VAL A 120 -14.62 -5.54 12.55
C VAL A 120 -13.30 -6.14 12.95
N ARG A 121 -13.31 -6.87 14.05
CA ARG A 121 -12.12 -7.56 14.50
C ARG A 121 -12.01 -8.90 13.79
N LYS A 122 -10.85 -9.17 13.24
CA LYS A 122 -10.67 -10.40 12.48
C LYS A 122 -10.43 -11.65 13.35
#